data_ce855eefefb31a78d098025ad2a490b2
#
_entry.id   ce855eefefb31a78d098025ad2a490b2
#
_cell.length_a   1.000
_cell.length_b   1.000
_cell.length_c   1.000
_cell.angle_alpha   90.00
_cell.angle_beta   90.00
_cell.angle_gamma   90.00
#
_symmetry.space_group_name_H-M   'P 1'
#
loop_
_entity.id
_entity.type
_entity.pdbx_description
1 polymer ?
#
loop_
_entity_poly.entity_id
_entity_poly.type
_entity_poly.pdbx_seq_one_letter_code
_entity_poly.pdbx_strand_id
1 'polypeptide(L)'
;GGGGTGGGASSENKGGSVSVAFALGAQGGAGGNAGNVIVNTLANIDTSGANSRGFIAQSVGGGGGTGGSSVSQAESSAPDQKSKDSKEQDSTFSLGVALGTGGEAGGGGDAGDVTVGFGGSILTKGHASDGIYVQSVGGGGGIGGSTISSSKAGGGGKFSGSLSVALGGDGGTGGDGGNVTFSALAPIKVITKGDSSTGITVQSLGGGGGNAGEVKSDSTVTTKANSSFNFGASASEGGKGDGGGRAGSVSLGSAQNVAKLEVGTSG
;
A
#
# COMPACT_ATOMS: atom_id res chain seq x y z
N GLY A 1 -2.51 14.33 -0.41
CA GLY A 1 -2.62 13.58 -1.67
C GLY A 1 -2.07 12.18 -1.55
N GLY A 2 -2.54 11.25 -2.37
CA GLY A 2 -2.06 9.87 -2.38
C GLY A 2 -0.64 9.74 -2.94
N GLY A 3 0.08 8.69 -2.53
CA GLY A 3 1.39 8.36 -3.05
C GLY A 3 1.33 7.85 -4.50
N GLY A 4 2.35 8.14 -5.29
CA GLY A 4 2.46 7.67 -6.66
C GLY A 4 2.93 6.20 -6.75
N THR A 5 2.63 5.56 -7.86
CA THR A 5 3.10 4.19 -8.15
C THR A 5 4.55 4.21 -8.60
N GLY A 6 5.39 3.32 -8.06
CA GLY A 6 6.76 3.10 -8.52
C GLY A 6 6.80 2.51 -9.94
N GLY A 7 7.80 2.89 -10.72
CA GLY A 7 8.00 2.35 -12.05
C GLY A 7 8.36 0.86 -12.04
N GLY A 8 7.75 0.07 -12.91
CA GLY A 8 8.10 -1.34 -13.09
C GLY A 8 9.40 -1.49 -13.89
N ALA A 9 10.11 -2.60 -13.70
CA ALA A 9 11.30 -2.97 -14.44
C ALA A 9 11.14 -4.32 -15.12
N SER A 10 11.67 -4.44 -16.35
CA SER A 10 11.75 -5.72 -17.04
C SER A 10 13.15 -5.89 -17.62
N SER A 11 13.74 -7.05 -17.38
CA SER A 11 15.03 -7.43 -17.97
C SER A 11 14.93 -8.81 -18.57
N GLU A 12 15.19 -8.91 -19.86
CA GLU A 12 15.23 -10.17 -20.59
C GLU A 12 16.59 -10.32 -21.26
N ASN A 13 17.25 -11.44 -21.03
CA ASN A 13 18.48 -11.81 -21.70
C ASN A 13 18.37 -13.21 -22.26
N LYS A 14 18.52 -13.35 -23.60
CA LYS A 14 18.41 -14.62 -24.29
C LYS A 14 19.63 -14.87 -25.18
N GLY A 15 20.17 -16.06 -25.11
CA GLY A 15 21.24 -16.54 -25.96
C GLY A 15 22.63 -16.51 -25.33
N GLY A 16 23.58 -17.20 -25.99
CA GLY A 16 24.93 -17.39 -25.50
C GLY A 16 25.04 -18.43 -24.38
N SER A 17 26.29 -18.76 -24.05
CA SER A 17 26.60 -19.74 -22.99
C SER A 17 26.30 -19.23 -21.59
N VAL A 18 26.32 -17.91 -21.41
CA VAL A 18 25.95 -17.27 -20.14
C VAL A 18 24.90 -16.18 -20.39
N SER A 19 23.83 -16.21 -19.63
CA SER A 19 22.76 -15.21 -19.69
C SER A 19 22.45 -14.74 -18.29
N VAL A 20 22.51 -13.42 -18.06
CA VAL A 20 22.19 -12.80 -16.79
C VAL A 20 21.12 -11.72 -17.02
N ALA A 21 20.04 -11.79 -16.27
CA ALA A 21 18.98 -10.78 -16.26
C ALA A 21 18.80 -10.24 -14.84
N PHE A 22 18.67 -8.93 -14.73
CA PHE A 22 18.43 -8.25 -13.46
C PHE A 22 17.35 -7.18 -13.62
N ALA A 23 16.33 -7.24 -12.77
CA ALA A 23 15.24 -6.27 -12.76
C ALA A 23 14.96 -5.77 -11.34
N LEU A 24 14.82 -4.45 -11.21
CA LEU A 24 14.56 -3.78 -9.93
C LEU A 24 13.36 -2.85 -10.07
N GLY A 25 12.27 -3.13 -9.36
CA GLY A 25 11.12 -2.24 -9.27
C GLY A 25 11.44 -1.00 -8.45
N ALA A 26 10.91 0.15 -8.84
CA ALA A 26 11.09 1.39 -8.10
C ALA A 26 10.14 1.48 -6.91
N GLN A 27 10.50 2.26 -5.90
CA GLN A 27 9.65 2.51 -4.75
C GLN A 27 8.36 3.26 -5.11
N GLY A 28 7.28 2.97 -4.38
CA GLY A 28 6.05 3.77 -4.37
C GLY A 28 6.24 5.06 -3.59
N GLY A 29 5.54 6.11 -4.00
CA GLY A 29 5.56 7.39 -3.29
C GLY A 29 4.81 7.32 -1.96
N ALA A 30 5.29 8.03 -0.94
CA ALA A 30 4.54 8.19 0.31
C ALA A 30 3.26 9.03 0.11
N GLY A 31 2.24 8.77 0.91
CA GLY A 31 1.06 9.62 1.04
C GLY A 31 1.42 10.96 1.66
N GLY A 32 0.76 12.02 1.22
CA GLY A 32 0.94 13.35 1.81
C GLY A 32 0.24 13.47 3.17
N ASN A 33 0.90 14.12 4.12
CA ASN A 33 0.27 14.46 5.40
C ASN A 33 -0.85 15.48 5.22
N ALA A 34 -1.90 15.37 6.04
CA ALA A 34 -2.95 16.38 6.11
C ALA A 34 -2.61 17.46 7.13
N GLY A 35 -3.17 18.65 6.91
CA GLY A 35 -3.04 19.77 7.84
C GLY A 35 -4.05 19.71 8.99
N ASN A 36 -3.79 20.53 10.02
CA ASN A 36 -4.71 20.70 11.13
C ASN A 36 -6.00 21.42 10.70
N VAL A 37 -7.11 21.06 11.35
CA VAL A 37 -8.42 21.70 11.15
C VAL A 37 -8.84 22.35 12.45
N ILE A 38 -9.08 23.66 12.42
CA ILE A 38 -9.54 24.43 13.58
C ILE A 38 -10.80 25.17 13.18
N VAL A 39 -11.92 24.88 13.86
CA VAL A 39 -13.21 25.53 13.60
C VAL A 39 -13.83 25.98 14.93
N ASN A 40 -14.18 27.26 15.02
CA ASN A 40 -14.98 27.78 16.12
C ASN A 40 -16.22 28.45 15.52
N THR A 41 -17.40 27.96 15.87
CA THR A 41 -18.64 28.47 15.27
C THR A 41 -19.81 28.44 16.26
N LEU A 42 -20.70 29.42 16.10
CA LEU A 42 -22.02 29.46 16.71
C LEU A 42 -23.03 29.44 15.57
N ALA A 43 -23.76 28.34 15.38
CA ALA A 43 -24.62 28.17 14.21
C ALA A 43 -25.90 27.39 14.53
N ASN A 44 -26.96 27.73 13.79
CA ASN A 44 -28.17 26.92 13.72
C ASN A 44 -28.25 26.33 12.30
N ILE A 45 -28.23 25.01 12.21
CA ILE A 45 -28.18 24.27 10.95
C ILE A 45 -29.42 23.37 10.84
N ASP A 46 -30.14 23.49 9.73
CA ASP A 46 -31.30 22.64 9.39
C ASP A 46 -31.07 22.02 8.00
N THR A 47 -31.03 20.69 7.93
CA THR A 47 -30.88 19.96 6.66
C THR A 47 -32.05 18.99 6.46
N SER A 48 -32.52 18.85 5.22
CA SER A 48 -33.65 17.96 4.89
C SER A 48 -33.36 16.91 3.83
N GLY A 49 -32.23 17.04 3.10
CA GLY A 49 -31.85 16.08 2.07
C GLY A 49 -31.26 14.79 2.65
N ALA A 50 -31.38 13.67 1.94
CA ALA A 50 -30.66 12.44 2.28
C ALA A 50 -29.13 12.67 2.16
N ASN A 51 -28.33 12.01 2.98
CA ASN A 51 -26.88 12.16 3.07
C ASN A 51 -26.42 13.61 3.35
N SER A 52 -27.27 14.42 3.96
CA SER A 52 -27.01 15.84 4.23
C SER A 52 -26.66 16.04 5.70
N ARG A 53 -25.38 15.82 6.04
CA ARG A 53 -24.87 16.02 7.40
C ARG A 53 -24.98 17.48 7.82
N GLY A 54 -25.20 17.70 9.12
CA GLY A 54 -25.30 19.05 9.68
C GLY A 54 -23.95 19.75 9.71
N PHE A 55 -22.96 19.14 10.36
CA PHE A 55 -21.60 19.69 10.49
C PHE A 55 -20.55 18.61 10.28
N ILE A 56 -19.53 18.92 9.46
CA ILE A 56 -18.39 18.03 9.21
C ILE A 56 -17.09 18.81 9.41
N ALA A 57 -16.17 18.24 10.20
CA ALA A 57 -14.77 18.66 10.26
C ALA A 57 -13.85 17.44 10.19
N GLN A 58 -12.97 17.39 9.19
CA GLN A 58 -12.13 16.22 9.03
C GLN A 58 -10.72 16.56 8.53
N SER A 59 -9.75 15.80 9.01
CA SER A 59 -8.38 15.75 8.48
C SER A 59 -8.09 14.33 8.04
N VAL A 60 -7.62 14.15 6.78
CA VAL A 60 -7.40 12.82 6.20
C VAL A 60 -6.04 12.76 5.53
N GLY A 61 -5.17 11.91 6.03
CA GLY A 61 -3.86 11.62 5.43
C GLY A 61 -4.00 10.90 4.09
N GLY A 62 -3.07 11.12 3.18
CA GLY A 62 -3.04 10.47 1.87
C GLY A 62 -2.62 9.00 1.97
N GLY A 63 -3.17 8.14 1.13
CA GLY A 63 -2.74 6.74 1.04
C GLY A 63 -1.33 6.60 0.45
N GLY A 64 -0.58 5.60 0.87
CA GLY A 64 0.72 5.23 0.30
C GLY A 64 0.59 4.68 -1.12
N GLY A 65 1.63 4.86 -1.91
CA GLY A 65 1.70 4.37 -3.29
C GLY A 65 2.20 2.93 -3.40
N THR A 66 1.93 2.32 -4.52
CA THR A 66 2.35 0.95 -4.82
C THR A 66 3.80 0.90 -5.28
N GLY A 67 4.59 -0.05 -4.79
CA GLY A 67 5.92 -0.36 -5.30
C GLY A 67 5.87 -0.90 -6.74
N GLY A 68 6.91 -0.62 -7.53
CA GLY A 68 7.02 -1.09 -8.89
C GLY A 68 7.29 -2.59 -8.98
N SER A 69 6.63 -3.28 -9.90
CA SER A 69 6.86 -4.69 -10.14
C SER A 69 8.13 -4.93 -10.95
N SER A 70 8.76 -6.10 -10.79
CA SER A 70 9.93 -6.50 -11.57
C SER A 70 9.72 -7.83 -12.28
N VAL A 71 10.25 -7.94 -13.52
CA VAL A 71 10.29 -9.18 -14.28
C VAL A 71 11.73 -9.39 -14.76
N SER A 72 12.33 -10.49 -14.38
CA SER A 72 13.68 -10.87 -14.77
C SER A 72 13.68 -12.24 -15.44
N GLN A 73 14.18 -12.32 -16.69
CA GLN A 73 14.21 -13.55 -17.46
C GLN A 73 15.60 -13.76 -18.07
N ALA A 74 16.23 -14.86 -17.76
CA ALA A 74 17.53 -15.26 -18.33
C ALA A 74 17.40 -16.63 -19.05
N GLU A 75 17.81 -16.69 -20.29
CA GLU A 75 17.83 -17.92 -21.06
C GLU A 75 19.22 -18.12 -21.69
N SER A 76 19.91 -19.17 -21.29
CA SER A 76 21.21 -19.55 -21.84
C SER A 76 21.12 -20.87 -22.56
N SER A 77 21.88 -20.99 -23.65
CA SER A 77 21.96 -22.20 -24.46
C SER A 77 23.40 -22.46 -24.88
N ALA A 78 23.94 -23.60 -24.49
CA ALA A 78 25.21 -24.04 -25.05
C ALA A 78 25.07 -24.36 -26.52
N PRO A 79 26.02 -23.99 -27.41
CA PRO A 79 25.94 -24.30 -28.82
C PRO A 79 25.93 -25.81 -29.06
N ASP A 80 25.09 -26.24 -30.00
CA ASP A 80 25.09 -27.64 -30.47
C ASP A 80 26.39 -27.92 -31.23
N GLN A 81 27.19 -28.84 -30.76
CA GLN A 81 28.40 -29.34 -31.43
C GLN A 81 28.03 -30.01 -32.76
N LYS A 82 28.14 -29.30 -33.88
CA LYS A 82 27.83 -29.85 -35.22
C LYS A 82 29.09 -30.26 -36.02
N SER A 83 30.32 -30.13 -35.50
CA SER A 83 31.53 -30.47 -36.22
C SER A 83 32.15 -31.76 -35.68
N LYS A 84 32.21 -32.79 -36.52
CA LYS A 84 32.81 -34.11 -36.23
C LYS A 84 34.35 -34.10 -36.30
N ASP A 85 35.03 -32.96 -36.58
CA ASP A 85 36.44 -32.93 -36.93
C ASP A 85 37.35 -32.14 -35.99
N SER A 86 36.88 -31.59 -34.88
CA SER A 86 37.75 -30.91 -33.92
C SER A 86 38.05 -31.79 -32.71
N LYS A 87 39.34 -32.16 -32.56
CA LYS A 87 39.91 -32.84 -31.37
C LYS A 87 40.00 -31.90 -30.15
N GLU A 88 39.44 -30.70 -30.18
CA GLU A 88 39.32 -29.83 -29.04
C GLU A 88 38.03 -30.20 -28.27
N GLN A 89 38.24 -30.68 -27.07
CA GLN A 89 37.24 -30.97 -26.07
C GLN A 89 36.71 -29.63 -25.47
N ASP A 90 35.93 -28.93 -26.30
CA ASP A 90 35.26 -27.71 -25.82
C ASP A 90 34.27 -28.07 -24.68
N SER A 91 34.62 -27.60 -23.50
CA SER A 91 33.72 -27.72 -22.34
C SER A 91 32.54 -26.75 -22.58
N THR A 92 31.49 -27.26 -23.19
CA THR A 92 30.27 -26.50 -23.41
C THR A 92 29.56 -26.29 -22.06
N PHE A 93 29.50 -25.04 -21.70
CA PHE A 93 28.94 -24.55 -20.45
C PHE A 93 27.70 -23.68 -20.79
N SER A 94 26.63 -23.86 -20.01
CA SER A 94 25.43 -23.04 -20.10
C SER A 94 25.02 -22.58 -18.69
N LEU A 95 24.94 -21.26 -18.47
CA LEU A 95 24.54 -20.69 -17.20
C LEU A 95 23.49 -19.60 -17.40
N GLY A 96 22.30 -19.78 -16.84
CA GLY A 96 21.28 -18.74 -16.76
C GLY A 96 21.15 -18.23 -15.33
N VAL A 97 21.16 -16.92 -15.15
CA VAL A 97 20.93 -16.26 -13.85
C VAL A 97 19.89 -15.18 -14.00
N ALA A 98 18.80 -15.27 -13.24
CA ALA A 98 17.76 -14.25 -13.20
C ALA A 98 17.57 -13.76 -11.76
N LEU A 99 17.65 -12.45 -11.58
CA LEU A 99 17.49 -11.78 -10.29
C LEU A 99 16.43 -10.68 -10.43
N GLY A 100 15.40 -10.75 -9.62
CA GLY A 100 14.33 -9.76 -9.60
C GLY A 100 14.07 -9.26 -8.17
N THR A 101 13.81 -7.96 -8.04
CA THR A 101 13.40 -7.35 -6.77
C THR A 101 12.22 -6.41 -7.01
N GLY A 102 11.13 -6.60 -6.30
CA GLY A 102 9.99 -5.67 -6.28
C GLY A 102 10.34 -4.40 -5.50
N GLY A 103 9.77 -3.28 -5.91
CA GLY A 103 9.93 -2.01 -5.21
C GLY A 103 9.11 -2.01 -3.90
N GLU A 104 9.62 -1.33 -2.88
CA GLU A 104 8.87 -1.11 -1.63
C GLU A 104 7.66 -0.20 -1.88
N ALA A 105 6.62 -0.35 -1.08
CA ALA A 105 5.48 0.55 -1.08
C ALA A 105 5.80 1.88 -0.39
N GLY A 106 5.01 2.90 -0.68
CA GLY A 106 5.02 4.14 0.10
C GLY A 106 4.18 4.00 1.39
N GLY A 107 4.60 4.66 2.45
CA GLY A 107 3.81 4.79 3.67
C GLY A 107 2.60 5.70 3.47
N GLY A 108 1.54 5.53 4.26
CA GLY A 108 0.42 6.46 4.37
C GLY A 108 0.84 7.77 5.04
N GLY A 109 0.21 8.86 4.67
CA GLY A 109 0.42 10.16 5.30
C GLY A 109 -0.36 10.28 6.61
N ASP A 110 0.19 11.03 7.56
CA ASP A 110 -0.47 11.31 8.82
C ASP A 110 -1.64 12.30 8.65
N ALA A 111 -2.65 12.15 9.49
CA ALA A 111 -3.69 13.17 9.61
C ALA A 111 -3.26 14.27 10.61
N GLY A 112 -3.75 15.48 10.38
CA GLY A 112 -3.59 16.57 11.29
C GLY A 112 -4.61 16.54 12.45
N ASP A 113 -4.34 17.33 13.47
CA ASP A 113 -5.27 17.52 14.59
C ASP A 113 -6.55 18.23 14.15
N VAL A 114 -7.67 17.85 14.74
CA VAL A 114 -8.98 18.49 14.50
C VAL A 114 -9.50 19.08 15.80
N THR A 115 -9.60 20.40 15.83
CA THR A 115 -10.13 21.13 16.98
C THR A 115 -11.42 21.85 16.59
N VAL A 116 -12.52 21.48 17.23
CA VAL A 116 -13.84 22.08 16.97
C VAL A 116 -14.41 22.67 18.26
N GLY A 117 -14.70 23.96 18.20
CA GLY A 117 -15.57 24.64 19.14
C GLY A 117 -16.94 24.89 18.47
N PHE A 118 -18.00 24.32 19.02
CA PHE A 118 -19.35 24.46 18.45
C PHE A 118 -20.36 24.94 19.50
N GLY A 119 -21.35 25.73 19.07
CA GLY A 119 -22.49 26.10 19.88
C GLY A 119 -23.72 26.36 19.00
N GLY A 120 -24.91 26.06 19.51
CA GLY A 120 -26.16 26.27 18.80
C GLY A 120 -26.92 25.00 18.50
N SER A 121 -27.73 24.96 17.44
CA SER A 121 -28.61 23.84 17.14
C SER A 121 -28.38 23.22 15.79
N ILE A 122 -28.46 21.90 15.70
CA ILE A 122 -28.47 21.14 14.45
C ILE A 122 -29.73 20.29 14.39
N LEU A 123 -30.45 20.38 13.28
CA LEU A 123 -31.59 19.53 12.95
C LEU A 123 -31.35 18.89 11.57
N THR A 124 -31.18 17.57 11.52
CA THR A 124 -31.12 16.84 10.26
C THR A 124 -32.38 15.97 10.11
N LYS A 125 -33.00 15.96 8.91
CA LYS A 125 -34.27 15.28 8.63
C LYS A 125 -34.14 14.15 7.63
N GLY A 126 -33.05 14.11 6.85
CA GLY A 126 -32.85 13.15 5.79
C GLY A 126 -32.28 11.80 6.28
N HIS A 127 -32.49 10.75 5.51
CA HIS A 127 -31.83 9.45 5.69
C HIS A 127 -30.31 9.60 5.64
N ALA A 128 -29.56 8.86 6.47
CA ALA A 128 -28.12 8.86 6.56
C ALA A 128 -27.49 10.28 6.72
N SER A 129 -28.16 11.12 7.51
CA SER A 129 -27.82 12.54 7.70
C SER A 129 -27.41 12.80 9.14
N ASP A 130 -26.12 12.54 9.45
CA ASP A 130 -25.58 12.74 10.79
C ASP A 130 -25.64 14.22 11.23
N GLY A 131 -25.75 14.45 12.53
CA GLY A 131 -25.75 15.80 13.09
C GLY A 131 -24.35 16.43 13.04
N ILE A 132 -23.42 15.91 13.81
CA ILE A 132 -22.01 16.37 13.89
C ILE A 132 -21.09 15.20 13.58
N TYR A 133 -20.14 15.42 12.65
CA TYR A 133 -19.14 14.43 12.29
C TYR A 133 -17.75 15.05 12.32
N VAL A 134 -16.94 14.69 13.31
CA VAL A 134 -15.57 15.21 13.49
C VAL A 134 -14.59 14.06 13.50
N GLN A 135 -13.60 14.09 12.58
CA GLN A 135 -12.64 13.00 12.52
C GLN A 135 -11.25 13.41 12.06
N SER A 136 -10.27 12.64 12.53
CA SER A 136 -8.91 12.61 12.00
C SER A 136 -8.57 11.19 11.58
N VAL A 137 -8.12 11.00 10.33
CA VAL A 137 -7.89 9.67 9.75
C VAL A 137 -6.53 9.62 9.07
N GLY A 138 -5.62 8.80 9.58
CA GLY A 138 -4.35 8.50 8.91
C GLY A 138 -4.56 7.75 7.59
N GLY A 139 -3.70 7.97 6.63
CA GLY A 139 -3.72 7.32 5.33
C GLY A 139 -3.30 5.85 5.39
N GLY A 140 -3.86 4.99 4.56
CA GLY A 140 -3.44 3.59 4.46
C GLY A 140 -2.04 3.43 3.86
N GLY A 141 -1.30 2.40 4.26
CA GLY A 141 -0.04 2.02 3.63
C GLY A 141 -0.25 1.47 2.20
N GLY A 142 0.77 1.58 1.36
CA GLY A 142 0.75 1.09 -0.02
C GLY A 142 1.06 -0.40 -0.15
N ILE A 143 1.01 -0.90 -1.36
CA ILE A 143 1.26 -2.32 -1.69
C ILE A 143 2.67 -2.46 -2.26
N GLY A 144 3.46 -3.41 -1.75
CA GLY A 144 4.79 -3.75 -2.28
C GLY A 144 4.72 -4.29 -3.72
N GLY A 145 5.77 -4.04 -4.49
CA GLY A 145 5.88 -4.50 -5.87
C GLY A 145 6.06 -6.01 -5.99
N SER A 146 5.38 -6.62 -6.94
CA SER A 146 5.50 -8.05 -7.23
C SER A 146 6.75 -8.35 -8.04
N THR A 147 7.29 -9.57 -7.90
CA THR A 147 8.47 -10.03 -8.64
C THR A 147 8.24 -11.36 -9.32
N ILE A 148 8.61 -11.42 -10.60
CA ILE A 148 8.71 -12.67 -11.35
C ILE A 148 10.16 -12.81 -11.82
N SER A 149 10.80 -13.91 -11.43
CA SER A 149 12.15 -14.25 -11.86
C SER A 149 12.15 -15.64 -12.50
N SER A 150 12.69 -15.76 -13.70
CA SER A 150 12.76 -17.04 -14.42
C SER A 150 14.13 -17.22 -15.07
N SER A 151 14.75 -18.34 -14.82
CA SER A 151 16.02 -18.69 -15.43
C SER A 151 15.92 -20.04 -16.11
N LYS A 152 16.46 -20.11 -17.34
CA LYS A 152 16.59 -21.35 -18.11
C LYS A 152 18.00 -21.56 -18.57
N ALA A 153 18.49 -22.78 -18.44
CA ALA A 153 19.75 -23.21 -19.02
C ALA A 153 19.56 -24.50 -19.83
N GLY A 154 20.15 -24.56 -21.03
CA GLY A 154 19.96 -25.71 -21.91
C GLY A 154 21.07 -25.89 -22.93
N GLY A 155 20.95 -26.94 -23.75
CA GLY A 155 21.86 -27.22 -24.85
C GLY A 155 22.65 -28.53 -24.71
N GLY A 156 23.60 -28.75 -25.61
CA GLY A 156 24.46 -29.95 -25.69
C GLY A 156 25.68 -29.96 -24.79
N GLY A 157 25.73 -29.06 -23.79
CA GLY A 157 26.91 -28.87 -22.95
C GLY A 157 27.11 -29.93 -21.86
N LYS A 158 28.36 -30.04 -21.38
CA LYS A 158 28.71 -30.91 -20.24
C LYS A 158 28.22 -30.35 -18.91
N PHE A 159 28.06 -29.04 -18.79
CA PHE A 159 27.54 -28.34 -17.62
C PHE A 159 26.36 -27.44 -18.00
N SER A 160 25.27 -27.54 -17.27
CA SER A 160 24.14 -26.62 -17.40
C SER A 160 23.65 -26.20 -16.00
N GLY A 161 23.68 -24.90 -15.74
CA GLY A 161 23.26 -24.30 -14.48
C GLY A 161 22.16 -23.26 -14.69
N SER A 162 21.18 -23.23 -13.79
CA SER A 162 20.11 -22.24 -13.78
C SER A 162 19.87 -21.77 -12.35
N LEU A 163 19.89 -20.45 -12.15
CA LEU A 163 19.62 -19.83 -10.86
C LEU A 163 18.58 -18.72 -11.02
N SER A 164 17.53 -18.77 -10.24
CA SER A 164 16.48 -17.75 -10.21
C SER A 164 16.26 -17.26 -8.78
N VAL A 165 16.28 -15.97 -8.57
CA VAL A 165 15.98 -15.35 -7.27
C VAL A 165 14.93 -14.26 -7.45
N ALA A 166 13.89 -14.29 -6.65
CA ALA A 166 12.83 -13.29 -6.63
C ALA A 166 12.62 -12.77 -5.21
N LEU A 167 12.68 -11.45 -5.04
CA LEU A 167 12.40 -10.76 -3.77
C LEU A 167 11.20 -9.85 -3.98
N GLY A 168 10.17 -9.98 -3.13
CA GLY A 168 9.00 -9.11 -3.12
C GLY A 168 9.30 -7.78 -2.44
N GLY A 169 8.63 -6.72 -2.85
CA GLY A 169 8.67 -5.43 -2.15
C GLY A 169 7.86 -5.46 -0.86
N ASP A 170 8.32 -4.72 0.13
CA ASP A 170 7.60 -4.57 1.40
C ASP A 170 6.37 -3.66 1.24
N GLY A 171 5.33 -3.91 2.04
CA GLY A 171 4.18 -3.03 2.19
C GLY A 171 4.55 -1.73 2.90
N GLY A 172 3.74 -0.69 2.72
CA GLY A 172 3.96 0.59 3.40
C GLY A 172 3.29 0.67 4.77
N THR A 173 3.84 1.44 5.69
CA THR A 173 3.21 1.75 6.99
C THR A 173 1.91 2.52 6.80
N GLY A 174 0.93 2.36 7.69
CA GLY A 174 -0.20 3.27 7.80
C GLY A 174 0.20 4.59 8.45
N GLY A 175 -0.43 5.70 8.06
CA GLY A 175 -0.24 7.00 8.69
C GLY A 175 -1.00 7.12 10.02
N ASP A 176 -0.51 7.95 10.91
CA ASP A 176 -1.14 8.19 12.21
C ASP A 176 -2.37 9.10 12.08
N GLY A 177 -3.39 8.88 12.92
CA GLY A 177 -4.50 9.80 13.13
C GLY A 177 -4.08 10.90 14.11
N GLY A 178 -4.44 12.17 13.82
CA GLY A 178 -4.22 13.29 14.72
C GLY A 178 -5.20 13.30 15.91
N ASN A 179 -4.93 14.15 16.88
CA ASN A 179 -5.83 14.32 18.02
C ASN A 179 -7.12 15.03 17.60
N VAL A 180 -8.24 14.65 18.21
CA VAL A 180 -9.53 15.28 17.97
C VAL A 180 -10.04 15.91 19.26
N THR A 181 -10.26 17.20 19.24
CA THR A 181 -10.83 17.94 20.35
C THR A 181 -12.14 18.58 19.94
N PHE A 182 -13.22 18.20 20.61
CA PHE A 182 -14.52 18.80 20.43
C PHE A 182 -14.96 19.49 21.73
N SER A 183 -15.30 20.76 21.67
CA SER A 183 -15.71 21.56 22.84
C SER A 183 -16.99 22.35 22.57
N ALA A 184 -17.85 22.46 23.58
CA ALA A 184 -19.01 23.30 23.52
C ALA A 184 -18.65 24.75 23.87
N LEU A 185 -18.85 25.67 22.93
CA LEU A 185 -18.71 27.12 23.14
C LEU A 185 -19.97 27.77 23.75
N ALA A 186 -21.13 27.15 23.48
CA ALA A 186 -22.46 27.52 23.97
C ALA A 186 -23.29 26.24 24.09
N PRO A 187 -24.50 26.27 24.66
CA PRO A 187 -25.39 25.10 24.66
C PRO A 187 -25.54 24.52 23.27
N ILE A 188 -25.43 23.18 23.16
CA ILE A 188 -25.56 22.44 21.91
C ILE A 188 -26.82 21.60 21.94
N LYS A 189 -27.63 21.69 20.87
CA LYS A 189 -28.77 20.83 20.65
C LYS A 189 -28.67 20.16 19.29
N VAL A 190 -28.54 18.83 19.26
CA VAL A 190 -28.48 18.03 18.02
C VAL A 190 -29.68 17.10 17.95
N ILE A 191 -30.46 17.20 16.89
CA ILE A 191 -31.61 16.32 16.63
C ILE A 191 -31.43 15.74 15.23
N THR A 192 -31.42 14.41 15.12
CA THR A 192 -31.46 13.68 13.84
C THR A 192 -32.80 12.91 13.76
N LYS A 193 -33.49 13.05 12.63
CA LYS A 193 -34.82 12.41 12.42
C LYS A 193 -34.81 11.36 11.33
N GLY A 194 -33.75 11.27 10.53
CA GLY A 194 -33.68 10.27 9.47
C GLY A 194 -33.14 8.93 9.96
N ASP A 195 -33.57 7.86 9.35
CA ASP A 195 -33.03 6.52 9.57
C ASP A 195 -31.50 6.52 9.28
N SER A 196 -30.75 5.69 10.02
CA SER A 196 -29.30 5.55 9.88
C SER A 196 -28.52 6.86 10.08
N SER A 197 -29.05 7.78 10.89
CA SER A 197 -28.44 9.09 11.19
C SER A 197 -27.91 9.13 12.61
N THR A 198 -26.62 9.39 12.78
CA THR A 198 -25.98 9.51 14.09
C THR A 198 -26.03 10.95 14.58
N GLY A 199 -26.29 11.18 15.87
CA GLY A 199 -26.32 12.53 16.43
C GLY A 199 -24.94 13.19 16.41
N ILE A 200 -23.95 12.58 17.05
CA ILE A 200 -22.57 13.11 17.12
C ILE A 200 -21.57 11.97 16.97
N THR A 201 -20.64 12.11 16.05
CA THR A 201 -19.48 11.22 15.89
C THR A 201 -18.19 12.04 16.05
N VAL A 202 -17.32 11.62 16.97
CA VAL A 202 -15.98 12.21 17.16
C VAL A 202 -14.97 11.08 17.22
N GLN A 203 -14.05 11.03 16.28
CA GLN A 203 -13.12 9.90 16.20
C GLN A 203 -11.74 10.27 15.65
N SER A 204 -10.74 9.55 16.11
CA SER A 204 -9.42 9.50 15.51
C SER A 204 -9.09 8.07 15.11
N LEU A 205 -8.61 7.89 13.88
CA LEU A 205 -8.30 6.59 13.31
C LEU A 205 -6.89 6.60 12.71
N GLY A 206 -6.09 5.61 13.06
CA GLY A 206 -4.85 5.32 12.31
C GLY A 206 -5.19 4.63 11.00
N GLY A 207 -4.34 4.81 10.00
CA GLY A 207 -4.44 4.14 8.72
C GLY A 207 -4.11 2.66 8.80
N GLY A 208 -4.63 1.84 7.90
CA GLY A 208 -4.25 0.44 7.77
C GLY A 208 -2.81 0.30 7.26
N GLY A 209 -2.11 -0.76 7.66
CA GLY A 209 -0.84 -1.14 7.05
C GLY A 209 -1.01 -1.67 5.63
N GLY A 210 0.06 -1.66 4.86
CA GLY A 210 0.09 -2.12 3.49
C GLY A 210 0.40 -3.60 3.33
N ASN A 211 0.15 -4.12 2.14
CA ASN A 211 0.42 -5.50 1.78
C ASN A 211 1.80 -5.64 1.13
N ALA A 212 2.43 -6.80 1.33
CA ALA A 212 3.63 -7.19 0.61
C ALA A 212 3.38 -7.50 -0.87
N GLY A 213 4.43 -7.41 -1.68
CA GLY A 213 4.42 -7.87 -3.07
C GLY A 213 4.46 -9.38 -3.19
N GLU A 214 3.78 -9.91 -4.21
CA GLU A 214 3.80 -11.32 -4.56
C GLU A 214 5.10 -11.69 -5.27
N VAL A 215 5.60 -12.92 -5.07
CA VAL A 215 6.83 -13.40 -5.71
C VAL A 215 6.64 -14.73 -6.41
N LYS A 216 7.32 -14.86 -7.55
CA LYS A 216 7.43 -16.11 -8.28
C LYS A 216 8.85 -16.29 -8.80
N SER A 217 9.48 -17.44 -8.49
CA SER A 217 10.81 -17.79 -8.96
C SER A 217 10.82 -19.18 -9.60
N ASP A 218 11.24 -19.25 -10.85
CA ASP A 218 11.35 -20.49 -11.60
C ASP A 218 12.77 -20.71 -12.13
N SER A 219 13.31 -21.90 -11.94
CA SER A 219 14.59 -22.32 -12.49
C SER A 219 14.45 -23.63 -13.28
N THR A 220 14.81 -23.62 -14.54
CA THR A 220 14.67 -24.77 -15.42
C THR A 220 16.01 -25.12 -16.07
N VAL A 221 16.42 -26.38 -15.99
CA VAL A 221 17.55 -26.90 -16.74
C VAL A 221 17.04 -27.95 -17.71
N THR A 222 17.31 -27.74 -19.01
CA THR A 222 16.94 -28.69 -20.06
C THR A 222 18.22 -29.27 -20.68
N THR A 223 18.41 -30.57 -20.59
CA THR A 223 19.64 -31.23 -21.02
C THR A 223 19.37 -32.27 -22.11
N LYS A 224 20.31 -32.40 -23.05
CA LYS A 224 20.35 -33.51 -23.98
C LYS A 224 21.13 -34.67 -23.34
N ALA A 225 20.91 -35.89 -23.80
CA ALA A 225 21.28 -37.20 -23.20
C ALA A 225 22.73 -37.43 -22.74
N ASN A 226 23.67 -36.48 -22.91
CA ASN A 226 25.08 -36.63 -22.56
C ASN A 226 25.66 -35.54 -21.64
N SER A 227 24.84 -34.81 -20.91
CA SER A 227 25.32 -33.81 -19.96
C SER A 227 25.84 -34.46 -18.66
N SER A 228 27.00 -34.00 -18.22
CA SER A 228 27.70 -34.55 -17.05
C SER A 228 27.27 -33.97 -15.73
N PHE A 229 26.79 -32.73 -15.71
CA PHE A 229 26.36 -32.02 -14.50
C PHE A 229 25.25 -31.01 -14.81
N ASN A 230 24.16 -31.09 -14.05
CA ASN A 230 23.03 -30.19 -14.17
C ASN A 230 22.61 -29.66 -12.80
N PHE A 231 22.46 -28.36 -12.68
CA PHE A 231 22.07 -27.70 -11.46
C PHE A 231 20.99 -26.64 -11.74
N GLY A 232 19.85 -26.78 -11.08
CA GLY A 232 18.80 -25.77 -11.08
C GLY A 232 18.45 -25.37 -9.65
N ALA A 233 18.45 -24.07 -9.35
CA ALA A 233 18.02 -23.55 -8.06
C ALA A 233 17.10 -22.35 -8.24
N SER A 234 16.05 -22.28 -7.43
CA SER A 234 15.19 -21.11 -7.34
C SER A 234 14.99 -20.75 -5.87
N ALA A 235 15.03 -19.46 -5.58
CA ALA A 235 14.73 -18.91 -4.29
C ALA A 235 13.75 -17.77 -4.43
N SER A 236 12.75 -17.69 -3.54
CA SER A 236 11.81 -16.59 -3.49
C SER A 236 11.55 -16.19 -2.04
N GLU A 237 11.58 -14.90 -1.80
CA GLU A 237 11.21 -14.32 -0.52
C GLU A 237 10.16 -13.24 -0.76
N GLY A 238 8.95 -13.43 -0.21
CA GLY A 238 7.91 -12.40 -0.23
C GLY A 238 8.34 -11.21 0.61
N GLY A 239 7.88 -10.02 0.22
CA GLY A 239 8.02 -8.85 1.07
C GLY A 239 7.27 -9.02 2.39
N LYS A 240 7.44 -8.07 3.29
CA LYS A 240 6.73 -8.02 4.57
C LYS A 240 5.56 -7.05 4.43
N GLY A 241 4.39 -7.41 4.97
CA GLY A 241 3.34 -6.44 5.25
C GLY A 241 3.80 -5.51 6.37
N ASP A 242 3.37 -4.27 6.35
CA ASP A 242 3.77 -3.30 7.37
C ASP A 242 2.61 -2.91 8.29
N GLY A 243 2.92 -2.27 9.41
CA GLY A 243 1.98 -1.95 10.48
C GLY A 243 1.01 -0.83 10.13
N GLY A 244 -0.18 -0.86 10.73
CA GLY A 244 -1.11 0.27 10.70
C GLY A 244 -0.62 1.44 11.55
N GLY A 245 -1.10 2.64 11.24
CA GLY A 245 -0.89 3.84 12.02
C GLY A 245 -1.64 3.82 13.36
N ARG A 246 -1.29 4.72 14.24
CA ARG A 246 -1.91 4.89 15.55
C ARG A 246 -3.07 5.87 15.48
N ALA A 247 -4.09 5.68 16.28
CA ALA A 247 -5.09 6.72 16.52
C ALA A 247 -4.54 7.77 17.50
N GLY A 248 -4.91 9.02 17.28
CA GLY A 248 -4.69 10.08 18.25
C GLY A 248 -5.72 10.03 19.39
N SER A 249 -5.58 10.92 20.35
CA SER A 249 -6.52 11.08 21.46
C SER A 249 -7.82 11.76 21.01
N VAL A 250 -8.95 11.39 21.64
CA VAL A 250 -10.22 12.09 21.47
C VAL A 250 -10.61 12.74 22.78
N SER A 251 -10.82 14.05 22.75
CA SER A 251 -11.18 14.86 23.91
C SER A 251 -12.52 15.55 23.69
N LEU A 252 -13.43 15.32 24.62
CA LEU A 252 -14.72 16.01 24.67
C LEU A 252 -14.75 16.95 25.87
N GLY A 253 -14.95 18.23 25.63
CA GLY A 253 -14.94 19.25 26.67
C GLY A 253 -16.09 20.23 26.55
N SER A 254 -16.33 20.99 27.63
CA SER A 254 -17.17 22.17 27.60
C SER A 254 -16.39 23.36 28.14
N ALA A 255 -16.63 24.55 27.62
CA ALA A 255 -16.18 25.75 28.29
C ALA A 255 -16.79 25.78 29.68
N GLN A 256 -16.00 26.25 30.67
CA GLN A 256 -16.49 26.32 32.04
C GLN A 256 -17.84 27.07 32.09
N ASN A 257 -18.85 26.41 32.68
CA ASN A 257 -20.23 26.88 32.86
C ASN A 257 -21.18 26.86 31.63
N VAL A 258 -20.85 26.20 30.53
CA VAL A 258 -21.73 26.10 29.36
C VAL A 258 -21.90 24.62 28.97
N ALA A 259 -22.67 23.88 29.74
CA ALA A 259 -22.85 22.49 29.36
C ALA A 259 -24.31 22.04 29.41
N LYS A 260 -25.06 22.31 28.34
CA LYS A 260 -26.19 21.46 28.04
C LYS A 260 -25.97 20.87 26.65
N LEU A 261 -25.63 19.60 26.59
CA LEU A 261 -25.62 18.80 25.36
C LEU A 261 -26.91 17.99 25.32
N GLU A 262 -27.78 18.30 24.37
CA GLU A 262 -28.97 17.49 24.08
C GLU A 262 -28.77 16.80 22.73
N VAL A 263 -28.77 15.48 22.72
CA VAL A 263 -28.77 14.65 21.52
C VAL A 263 -30.00 13.82 21.46
N GLY A 264 -30.80 13.98 20.41
CA GLY A 264 -32.01 13.18 20.16
C GLY A 264 -31.89 12.54 18.76
N THR A 265 -32.14 11.23 18.69
CA THR A 265 -32.29 10.51 17.43
C THR A 265 -33.66 9.89 17.40
N SER A 266 -34.40 10.08 16.30
CA SER A 266 -35.68 9.42 16.07
C SER A 266 -35.73 8.97 14.64
N GLY A 267 -35.70 7.67 14.42
CA GLY A 267 -35.97 7.00 13.15
C GLY A 267 -37.43 6.57 13.11
#